data_a7463e2cc226dd0e91cf510d591a65c1
#
_entry.id   a7463e2cc226dd0e91cf510d591a65c1
#
_cell.length_a   1.000
_cell.length_b   1.000
_cell.length_c   1.000
_cell.angle_alpha   90.00
_cell.angle_beta   90.00
_cell.angle_gamma   90.00
#
_symmetry.space_group_name_H-M   'P 1'
#
loop_
_entity.id
_entity.type
_entity.pdbx_description
1 polymer ?
#
loop_
_entity_poly.entity_id
_entity_poly.type
_entity_poly.pdbx_seq_one_letter_code
_entity_poly.pdbx_strand_id
1 'polypeptide(L)'
;MCIRDRCESLSVKPEQVVATNNAVIEHRQSQLAVLKNWQLDGRISLVTDNEAWSGQLYWQQTSVSDYFIQFSAPSGQGAMQLLGSSENVELRMANGKSYQSKDADTLLRQETDWELPIGSLWYWIRGLPNPDLPVKTTLDQQGLIQDLQQNDWHVEYKRYQQYDAFYFPRKIVIQHEDMKLRLIVTQWTVS
;
A
#
# COMPACT_ATOMS: atom_id res chain seq x y z
N MET A 1 -34.20 -41.72 29.91
CA MET A 1 -34.08 -40.28 30.27
C MET A 1 -32.97 -39.71 29.41
N CYS A 2 -33.35 -39.19 28.24
CA CYS A 2 -32.40 -38.68 27.24
C CYS A 2 -32.23 -37.18 27.44
N ILE A 3 -31.03 -36.74 27.79
CA ILE A 3 -30.64 -35.34 27.81
C ILE A 3 -30.13 -35.03 26.40
N ARG A 4 -30.91 -34.21 25.66
CA ARG A 4 -30.50 -33.64 24.37
C ARG A 4 -29.65 -32.40 24.66
N ASP A 5 -28.36 -32.55 24.51
CA ASP A 5 -27.47 -31.39 24.42
C ASP A 5 -27.68 -30.69 23.06
N ARG A 6 -28.20 -29.48 23.16
CA ARG A 6 -28.43 -28.58 22.04
C ARG A 6 -27.12 -27.82 21.83
N CYS A 7 -26.28 -28.28 20.92
CA CYS A 7 -25.19 -27.43 20.36
C CYS A 7 -25.82 -26.35 19.51
N GLU A 8 -26.06 -25.19 20.10
CA GLU A 8 -26.29 -23.96 19.32
C GLU A 8 -24.95 -23.53 18.74
N SER A 9 -24.75 -23.79 17.45
CA SER A 9 -23.69 -23.17 16.69
C SER A 9 -24.03 -21.69 16.55
N LEU A 10 -23.29 -20.82 17.25
CA LEU A 10 -23.37 -19.37 17.12
C LEU A 10 -22.86 -19.02 15.73
N SER A 11 -23.73 -19.00 14.72
CA SER A 11 -23.42 -18.47 13.42
C SER A 11 -23.44 -16.95 13.52
N VAL A 12 -22.28 -16.32 13.53
CA VAL A 12 -22.15 -14.86 13.47
C VAL A 12 -22.71 -14.39 12.13
N LYS A 13 -23.65 -13.45 12.16
CA LYS A 13 -24.24 -12.89 10.93
C LYS A 13 -23.16 -12.15 10.13
N PRO A 14 -23.15 -12.27 8.78
CA PRO A 14 -22.18 -11.58 7.92
C PRO A 14 -22.09 -10.07 8.16
N GLU A 15 -23.22 -9.44 8.47
CA GLU A 15 -23.32 -8.01 8.75
C GLU A 15 -22.56 -7.60 10.03
N GLN A 16 -22.53 -8.45 11.06
CA GLN A 16 -21.77 -8.20 12.28
C GLN A 16 -20.26 -8.33 12.06
N VAL A 17 -19.83 -9.24 11.20
CA VAL A 17 -18.41 -9.41 10.84
C VAL A 17 -17.90 -8.18 10.10
N VAL A 18 -18.67 -7.65 9.14
CA VAL A 18 -18.30 -6.43 8.39
C VAL A 18 -18.20 -5.22 9.30
N ALA A 19 -19.17 -5.03 10.21
CA ALA A 19 -19.15 -3.93 11.16
C ALA A 19 -17.96 -4.00 12.12
N THR A 20 -17.59 -5.20 12.58
CA THR A 20 -16.41 -5.41 13.45
C THR A 20 -15.12 -5.11 12.70
N ASN A 21 -15.01 -5.54 11.45
CA ASN A 21 -13.83 -5.27 10.61
C ASN A 21 -13.64 -3.77 10.39
N ASN A 22 -14.71 -3.03 10.11
CA ASN A 22 -14.64 -1.57 9.92
C ASN A 22 -14.13 -0.85 11.17
N ALA A 23 -14.64 -1.20 12.35
CA ALA A 23 -14.19 -0.60 13.62
C ALA A 23 -12.69 -0.85 13.89
N VAL A 24 -12.18 -2.05 13.59
CA VAL A 24 -10.76 -2.38 13.72
C VAL A 24 -9.92 -1.57 12.74
N ILE A 25 -10.36 -1.44 11.50
CA ILE A 25 -9.68 -0.65 10.47
C ILE A 25 -9.67 0.84 10.87
N GLU A 26 -10.78 1.40 11.29
CA GLU A 26 -10.89 2.80 11.74
C GLU A 26 -9.97 3.07 12.94
N HIS A 27 -9.92 2.17 13.91
CA HIS A 27 -9.00 2.29 15.04
C HIS A 27 -7.54 2.32 14.56
N ARG A 28 -7.16 1.43 13.65
CA ARG A 28 -5.82 1.40 13.09
C ARG A 28 -5.51 2.66 12.26
N GLN A 29 -6.48 3.15 11.49
CA GLN A 29 -6.33 4.42 10.76
C GLN A 29 -6.04 5.58 11.71
N SER A 30 -6.78 5.65 12.84
CA SER A 30 -6.57 6.68 13.85
C SER A 30 -5.17 6.60 14.48
N GLN A 31 -4.68 5.40 14.76
CA GLN A 31 -3.33 5.20 15.29
C GLN A 31 -2.25 5.64 14.30
N LEU A 32 -2.42 5.36 13.01
CA LEU A 32 -1.45 5.69 11.97
C LEU A 32 -1.60 7.13 11.43
N ALA A 33 -2.71 7.81 11.72
CA ALA A 33 -2.94 9.19 11.31
C ALA A 33 -1.97 10.20 11.96
N VAL A 34 -1.42 9.86 13.13
CA VAL A 34 -0.42 10.70 13.82
C VAL A 34 0.94 10.65 13.13
N LEU A 35 1.20 9.63 12.32
CA LEU A 35 2.45 9.45 11.60
C LEU A 35 2.44 10.29 10.32
N LYS A 36 2.88 11.53 10.42
CA LYS A 36 2.97 12.46 9.28
C LYS A 36 4.30 12.33 8.54
N ASN A 37 5.37 12.04 9.28
CA ASN A 37 6.70 11.85 8.75
C ASN A 37 7.10 10.40 8.87
N TRP A 38 7.45 9.78 7.76
CA TRP A 38 7.96 8.43 7.73
C TRP A 38 8.81 8.17 6.48
N GLN A 39 9.62 7.15 6.55
CA GLN A 39 10.45 6.69 5.46
C GLN A 39 10.33 5.18 5.35
N LEU A 40 10.34 4.69 4.13
CA LEU A 40 10.31 3.29 3.76
C LEU A 40 11.46 2.98 2.83
N ASP A 41 12.23 1.95 3.17
CA ASP A 41 13.19 1.32 2.29
C ASP A 41 12.71 -0.09 1.93
N GLY A 42 12.86 -0.48 0.67
CA GLY A 42 12.38 -1.78 0.23
C GLY A 42 12.92 -2.22 -1.13
N ARG A 43 12.54 -3.45 -1.48
CA ARG A 43 12.73 -3.99 -2.82
C ARG A 43 11.38 -4.10 -3.48
N ILE A 44 11.33 -3.67 -4.72
CA ILE A 44 10.12 -3.69 -5.52
C ILE A 44 10.35 -4.46 -6.80
N SER A 45 9.35 -5.20 -7.26
CA SER A 45 9.29 -5.75 -8.60
C SER A 45 7.94 -5.47 -9.20
N LEU A 46 7.94 -5.04 -10.44
CA LEU A 46 6.78 -4.78 -11.27
C LEU A 46 6.84 -5.72 -12.48
N VAL A 47 5.75 -6.39 -12.75
CA VAL A 47 5.58 -7.26 -13.92
C VAL A 47 4.29 -6.85 -14.59
N THR A 48 4.36 -6.58 -15.88
CA THR A 48 3.25 -6.36 -16.80
C THR A 48 3.33 -7.39 -17.93
N ASP A 49 2.39 -7.40 -18.85
CA ASP A 49 2.45 -8.27 -20.02
C ASP A 49 3.65 -7.96 -20.93
N ASN A 50 4.13 -6.72 -20.93
CA ASN A 50 5.15 -6.23 -21.84
C ASN A 50 6.55 -6.21 -21.23
N GLU A 51 6.66 -6.06 -19.91
CA GLU A 51 7.94 -5.87 -19.24
C GLU A 51 7.97 -6.43 -17.81
N ALA A 52 9.17 -6.69 -17.35
CA ALA A 52 9.45 -6.99 -15.95
C ALA A 52 10.59 -6.11 -15.46
N TRP A 53 10.32 -5.36 -14.40
CA TRP A 53 11.32 -4.52 -13.75
C TRP A 53 11.47 -4.88 -12.29
N SER A 54 12.68 -4.75 -11.75
CA SER A 54 12.93 -4.92 -10.32
C SER A 54 14.03 -3.99 -9.85
N GLY A 55 13.91 -3.53 -8.62
CA GLY A 55 14.89 -2.60 -8.07
C GLY A 55 14.65 -2.30 -6.59
N GLN A 56 15.22 -1.19 -6.16
CA GLN A 56 15.04 -0.65 -4.82
C GLN A 56 13.99 0.45 -4.85
N LEU A 57 13.19 0.50 -3.80
CA LEU A 57 12.24 1.56 -3.51
C LEU A 57 12.71 2.30 -2.26
N TYR A 58 12.81 3.60 -2.37
CA TYR A 58 12.91 4.53 -1.26
C TYR A 58 11.70 5.46 -1.31
N TRP A 59 10.97 5.60 -0.22
CA TRP A 59 9.84 6.52 -0.11
C TRP A 59 9.96 7.31 1.18
N GLN A 60 10.07 8.61 1.07
CA GLN A 60 10.03 9.54 2.18
C GLN A 60 8.76 10.39 2.09
N GLN A 61 8.01 10.43 3.18
CA GLN A 61 6.83 11.27 3.34
C GLN A 61 7.13 12.29 4.43
N THR A 62 6.95 13.56 4.16
CA THR A 62 7.21 14.64 5.12
C THR A 62 5.92 15.38 5.53
N SER A 63 4.87 15.29 4.73
CA SER A 63 3.51 15.73 5.03
C SER A 63 2.50 14.91 4.22
N VAL A 64 1.22 15.22 4.27
CA VAL A 64 0.19 14.52 3.48
C VAL A 64 0.43 14.69 1.96
N SER A 65 0.92 15.86 1.54
CA SER A 65 1.16 16.20 0.12
C SER A 65 2.62 16.13 -0.28
N ASP A 66 3.57 16.25 0.68
CA ASP A 66 4.97 16.37 0.36
C ASP A 66 5.67 15.02 0.50
N TYR A 67 6.13 14.49 -0.61
CA TYR A 67 6.81 13.19 -0.66
C TYR A 67 7.93 13.15 -1.68
N PHE A 68 8.85 12.24 -1.45
CA PHE A 68 9.90 11.85 -2.38
C PHE A 68 9.89 10.33 -2.52
N ILE A 69 9.71 9.84 -3.74
CA ILE A 69 9.77 8.41 -4.07
C ILE A 69 10.89 8.21 -5.08
N GLN A 70 11.75 7.23 -4.83
CA GLN A 70 12.83 6.87 -5.75
C GLN A 70 12.78 5.38 -6.07
N PHE A 71 12.82 5.09 -7.36
CA PHE A 71 12.98 3.76 -7.91
C PHE A 71 14.38 3.67 -8.54
N SER A 72 15.21 2.74 -8.11
CA SER A 72 16.55 2.56 -8.64
C SER A 72 16.83 1.12 -9.00
N ALA A 73 17.60 0.90 -10.06
CA ALA A 73 18.08 -0.43 -10.40
C ALA A 73 18.93 -1.02 -9.25
N PRO A 74 19.10 -2.38 -9.18
CA PRO A 74 19.88 -3.01 -8.13
C PRO A 74 21.34 -2.51 -8.05
N SER A 75 21.89 -2.03 -9.17
CA SER A 75 23.21 -1.40 -9.26
C SER A 75 23.28 0.02 -8.66
N GLY A 76 22.13 0.59 -8.28
CA GLY A 76 22.01 1.99 -7.84
C GLY A 76 22.09 3.01 -8.96
N GLN A 77 22.27 2.59 -10.21
CA GLN A 77 22.28 3.46 -11.38
C GLN A 77 20.88 3.66 -11.93
N GLY A 78 20.63 4.80 -12.58
CA GLY A 78 19.39 5.02 -13.32
C GLY A 78 18.17 5.19 -12.44
N ALA A 79 18.23 6.08 -11.45
CA ALA A 79 17.08 6.33 -10.58
C ALA A 79 15.98 7.12 -11.30
N MET A 80 14.74 6.68 -11.17
CA MET A 80 13.55 7.46 -11.45
C MET A 80 13.04 8.04 -10.12
N GLN A 81 12.73 9.33 -10.09
CA GLN A 81 12.32 10.03 -8.88
C GLN A 81 10.98 10.72 -9.09
N LEU A 82 10.09 10.59 -8.14
CA LEU A 82 8.81 11.27 -8.09
C LEU A 82 8.78 12.19 -6.86
N LEU A 83 8.64 13.47 -7.09
CA LEU A 83 8.58 14.50 -6.05
C LEU A 83 7.18 15.10 -6.05
N GLY A 84 6.42 14.88 -4.97
CA GLY A 84 5.11 15.48 -4.79
C GLY A 84 5.15 16.67 -3.85
N SER A 85 4.30 17.64 -4.13
CA SER A 85 4.01 18.78 -3.27
C SER A 85 2.52 19.10 -3.32
N SER A 86 2.07 20.06 -2.52
CA SER A 86 0.68 20.55 -2.56
C SER A 86 0.29 21.20 -3.88
N GLU A 87 1.26 21.63 -4.69
CA GLU A 87 1.02 22.39 -5.93
C GLU A 87 1.18 21.52 -7.17
N ASN A 88 2.18 20.65 -7.20
CA ASN A 88 2.51 19.83 -8.37
C ASN A 88 3.28 18.56 -7.99
N VAL A 89 3.41 17.71 -8.99
CA VAL A 89 4.26 16.50 -8.97
C VAL A 89 5.29 16.62 -10.07
N GLU A 90 6.56 16.35 -9.75
CA GLU A 90 7.66 16.28 -10.70
C GLU A 90 8.17 14.84 -10.82
N LEU A 91 8.27 14.32 -12.02
CA LEU A 91 8.92 13.05 -12.35
C LEU A 91 10.27 13.33 -13.01
N ARG A 92 11.36 12.87 -12.40
CA ARG A 92 12.72 12.92 -12.93
C ARG A 92 13.14 11.53 -13.40
N MET A 93 13.50 11.44 -14.66
CA MET A 93 13.92 10.19 -15.28
C MET A 93 15.44 10.02 -15.21
N ALA A 94 15.90 8.77 -15.24
CA ALA A 94 17.32 8.41 -15.26
C ALA A 94 18.14 9.05 -16.38
N ASN A 95 17.50 9.41 -17.51
CA ASN A 95 18.12 10.06 -18.65
C ASN A 95 18.23 11.59 -18.50
N GLY A 96 17.90 12.15 -17.35
CA GLY A 96 17.94 13.58 -17.03
C GLY A 96 16.71 14.37 -17.47
N LYS A 97 15.70 13.75 -18.09
CA LYS A 97 14.44 14.42 -18.41
C LYS A 97 13.59 14.59 -17.16
N SER A 98 12.89 15.73 -17.09
CA SER A 98 11.91 16.02 -16.04
C SER A 98 10.57 16.38 -16.64
N TYR A 99 9.49 15.93 -15.98
CA TYR A 99 8.12 16.17 -16.36
C TYR A 99 7.33 16.66 -15.15
N GLN A 100 6.31 17.47 -15.36
CA GLN A 100 5.48 17.99 -14.28
C GLN A 100 4.00 17.82 -14.58
N SER A 101 3.22 17.52 -13.55
CA SER A 101 1.77 17.40 -13.60
C SER A 101 1.17 17.76 -12.23
N LYS A 102 -0.14 17.90 -12.18
CA LYS A 102 -0.88 17.99 -10.92
C LYS A 102 -1.19 16.60 -10.32
N ASP A 103 -1.09 15.55 -11.14
CA ASP A 103 -1.46 14.20 -10.80
C ASP A 103 -0.32 13.22 -11.09
N ALA A 104 0.09 12.48 -10.05
CA ALA A 104 1.18 11.52 -10.09
C ALA A 104 0.86 10.31 -10.98
N ASP A 105 -0.37 9.82 -10.89
CA ASP A 105 -0.82 8.60 -11.57
C ASP A 105 -0.81 8.83 -13.09
N THR A 106 -1.35 9.98 -13.52
CA THR A 106 -1.32 10.41 -14.92
C THR A 106 0.11 10.56 -15.43
N LEU A 107 0.98 11.17 -14.63
CA LEU A 107 2.37 11.40 -15.00
C LEU A 107 3.15 10.09 -15.18
N LEU A 108 3.00 9.15 -14.25
CA LEU A 108 3.63 7.83 -14.35
C LEU A 108 3.13 7.05 -15.57
N ARG A 109 1.83 7.01 -15.80
CA ARG A 109 1.25 6.31 -16.95
C ARG A 109 1.73 6.86 -18.29
N GLN A 110 1.87 8.19 -18.42
CA GLN A 110 2.29 8.83 -19.66
C GLN A 110 3.76 8.62 -19.98
N GLU A 111 4.63 8.58 -18.95
CA GLU A 111 6.07 8.61 -19.15
C GLU A 111 6.77 7.25 -18.91
N THR A 112 6.06 6.28 -18.30
CA THR A 112 6.65 4.98 -17.91
C THR A 112 5.80 3.77 -18.24
N ASP A 113 4.57 3.94 -18.73
CA ASP A 113 3.54 2.90 -18.88
C ASP A 113 3.16 2.20 -17.55
N TRP A 114 3.55 2.76 -16.41
CA TRP A 114 3.18 2.21 -15.10
C TRP A 114 1.88 2.83 -14.59
N GLU A 115 0.87 2.01 -14.43
CA GLU A 115 -0.42 2.42 -13.87
C GLU A 115 -0.41 2.25 -12.35
N LEU A 116 0.40 3.03 -11.65
CA LEU A 116 0.51 2.99 -10.20
C LEU A 116 -0.32 4.09 -9.54
N PRO A 117 -1.36 3.75 -8.75
CA PRO A 117 -2.17 4.73 -8.03
C PRO A 117 -1.44 5.20 -6.77
N ILE A 118 -0.56 6.20 -6.90
CA ILE A 118 0.30 6.69 -5.82
C ILE A 118 -0.52 7.11 -4.59
N GLY A 119 -1.66 7.77 -4.81
CA GLY A 119 -2.55 8.16 -3.73
C GLY A 119 -3.09 6.97 -2.92
N SER A 120 -3.47 5.87 -3.58
CA SER A 120 -3.91 4.65 -2.90
C SER A 120 -2.75 3.84 -2.33
N LEU A 121 -1.62 3.79 -3.04
CA LEU A 121 -0.39 3.15 -2.55
C LEU A 121 0.07 3.74 -1.22
N TRP A 122 -0.09 5.04 -1.03
CA TRP A 122 0.22 5.71 0.24
C TRP A 122 -0.52 5.08 1.44
N TYR A 123 -1.77 4.64 1.26
CA TYR A 123 -2.52 3.90 2.27
C TYR A 123 -2.11 2.44 2.32
N TRP A 124 -2.08 1.77 1.16
CA TRP A 124 -1.89 0.31 1.10
C TRP A 124 -0.55 -0.15 1.65
N ILE A 125 0.54 0.58 1.40
CA ILE A 125 1.87 0.21 1.95
C ILE A 125 1.91 0.24 3.48
N ARG A 126 1.00 1.00 4.12
CA ARG A 126 0.84 1.05 5.58
C ARG A 126 -0.18 0.05 6.12
N GLY A 127 -0.79 -0.77 5.26
CA GLY A 127 -1.81 -1.74 5.62
C GLY A 127 -3.16 -1.11 5.92
N LEU A 128 -3.51 -0.05 5.21
CA LEU A 128 -4.77 0.70 5.32
C LEU A 128 -5.48 0.76 3.98
N PRO A 129 -6.81 0.77 3.95
CA PRO A 129 -7.57 1.14 2.75
C PRO A 129 -7.52 2.65 2.52
N ASN A 130 -7.61 3.05 1.25
CA ASN A 130 -7.89 4.43 0.88
C ASN A 130 -9.34 4.77 1.30
N PRO A 131 -9.56 5.76 2.18
CA PRO A 131 -10.89 6.04 2.72
C PRO A 131 -11.89 6.59 1.67
N ASP A 132 -11.40 7.12 0.57
CA ASP A 132 -12.23 7.71 -0.50
C ASP A 132 -12.80 6.65 -1.46
N LEU A 133 -12.44 5.38 -1.29
CA LEU A 133 -12.83 4.29 -2.17
C LEU A 133 -13.61 3.22 -1.42
N PRO A 134 -14.64 2.61 -2.05
CA PRO A 134 -15.28 1.42 -1.49
C PRO A 134 -14.27 0.32 -1.24
N VAL A 135 -14.41 -0.40 -0.12
CA VAL A 135 -13.45 -1.41 0.28
C VAL A 135 -14.10 -2.74 0.66
N LYS A 136 -13.46 -3.83 0.26
CA LYS A 136 -13.69 -5.16 0.80
C LYS A 136 -12.40 -5.66 1.42
N THR A 137 -12.45 -6.18 2.65
CA THR A 137 -11.29 -6.67 3.37
C THR A 137 -11.54 -7.99 4.05
N THR A 138 -10.48 -8.78 4.20
CA THR A 138 -10.41 -9.86 5.20
C THR A 138 -9.32 -9.53 6.20
N LEU A 139 -9.56 -9.83 7.47
CA LEU A 139 -8.61 -9.63 8.55
C LEU A 139 -8.02 -10.96 9.01
N ASP A 140 -6.79 -10.93 9.49
CA ASP A 140 -6.19 -12.04 10.20
C ASP A 140 -6.66 -12.11 11.66
N GLN A 141 -6.15 -13.10 12.42
CA GLN A 141 -6.50 -13.29 13.82
C GLN A 141 -6.05 -12.13 14.74
N GLN A 142 -5.15 -11.27 14.26
CA GLN A 142 -4.63 -10.10 14.99
C GLN A 142 -5.37 -8.80 14.61
N GLY A 143 -6.36 -8.87 13.71
CA GLY A 143 -7.10 -7.73 13.21
C GLY A 143 -6.32 -6.92 12.15
N LEU A 144 -5.26 -7.48 11.56
CA LEU A 144 -4.54 -6.86 10.46
C LEU A 144 -5.17 -7.29 9.13
N ILE A 145 -5.19 -6.39 8.15
CA ILE A 145 -5.74 -6.70 6.83
C ILE A 145 -4.87 -7.77 6.15
N GLN A 146 -5.47 -8.88 5.77
CA GLN A 146 -4.84 -9.93 5.00
C GLN A 146 -5.06 -9.75 3.50
N ASP A 147 -6.29 -9.41 3.11
CA ASP A 147 -6.68 -9.10 1.74
C ASP A 147 -7.49 -7.81 1.69
N LEU A 148 -7.26 -7.02 0.67
CA LEU A 148 -7.97 -5.77 0.42
C LEU A 148 -8.31 -5.67 -1.06
N GLN A 149 -9.57 -5.32 -1.35
CA GLN A 149 -10.02 -4.99 -2.68
C GLN A 149 -10.60 -3.57 -2.69
N GLN A 150 -10.07 -2.74 -3.57
CA GLN A 150 -10.58 -1.39 -3.83
C GLN A 150 -10.57 -1.13 -5.34
N ASN A 151 -11.74 -0.82 -5.89
CA ASN A 151 -11.97 -0.84 -7.33
C ASN A 151 -11.51 -2.19 -7.92
N ASP A 152 -10.71 -2.16 -8.99
CA ASP A 152 -10.17 -3.35 -9.65
C ASP A 152 -8.80 -3.79 -9.08
N TRP A 153 -8.34 -3.14 -8.01
CA TRP A 153 -7.10 -3.46 -7.34
C TRP A 153 -7.30 -4.52 -6.25
N HIS A 154 -6.39 -5.49 -6.23
CA HIS A 154 -6.30 -6.51 -5.19
C HIS A 154 -4.94 -6.41 -4.49
N VAL A 155 -4.97 -6.23 -3.16
CA VAL A 155 -3.77 -6.11 -2.32
C VAL A 155 -3.74 -7.24 -1.31
N GLU A 156 -2.70 -8.07 -1.38
CA GLU A 156 -2.45 -9.16 -0.44
C GLU A 156 -1.31 -8.81 0.50
N TYR A 157 -1.55 -8.90 1.80
CA TYR A 157 -0.53 -8.71 2.82
C TYR A 157 -0.02 -10.06 3.30
N LYS A 158 1.12 -10.49 2.75
CA LYS A 158 1.70 -11.82 3.06
C LYS A 158 2.42 -11.86 4.40
N ARG A 159 2.86 -10.73 4.93
CA ARG A 159 3.55 -10.62 6.20
C ARG A 159 3.51 -9.21 6.74
N TYR A 160 3.27 -9.10 8.04
CA TYR A 160 3.47 -7.89 8.83
C TYR A 160 4.72 -8.04 9.70
N GLN A 161 5.27 -6.91 10.14
CA GLN A 161 6.37 -6.84 11.09
C GLN A 161 6.16 -5.64 12.00
N GLN A 162 6.52 -5.79 13.26
CA GLN A 162 6.52 -4.69 14.22
C GLN A 162 7.74 -3.80 13.99
N TYR A 163 7.48 -2.50 13.94
CA TYR A 163 8.47 -1.43 13.96
C TYR A 163 8.02 -0.44 15.04
N ASP A 164 8.82 -0.28 16.07
CA ASP A 164 8.46 0.47 17.29
C ASP A 164 7.11 0.00 17.85
N ALA A 165 6.14 0.91 18.00
CA ALA A 165 4.80 0.63 18.51
C ALA A 165 3.82 0.12 17.43
N PHE A 166 4.21 0.07 16.15
CA PHE A 166 3.32 -0.17 15.03
C PHE A 166 3.63 -1.47 14.30
N TYR A 167 2.57 -2.11 13.77
CA TYR A 167 2.71 -3.22 12.83
C TYR A 167 2.53 -2.69 11.41
N PHE A 168 3.57 -2.77 10.59
CA PHE A 168 3.51 -2.41 9.17
C PHE A 168 3.64 -3.64 8.28
N PRO A 169 3.05 -3.60 7.08
CA PRO A 169 3.27 -4.65 6.09
C PRO A 169 4.76 -4.75 5.74
N ARG A 170 5.26 -5.98 5.73
CA ARG A 170 6.62 -6.28 5.29
C ARG A 170 6.66 -6.86 3.88
N LYS A 171 5.65 -7.65 3.52
CA LYS A 171 5.55 -8.24 2.18
C LYS A 171 4.14 -8.04 1.64
N ILE A 172 4.06 -7.30 0.56
CA ILE A 172 2.82 -6.88 -0.09
C ILE A 172 2.85 -7.36 -1.54
N VAL A 173 1.72 -7.84 -2.03
CA VAL A 173 1.48 -8.12 -3.45
C VAL A 173 0.27 -7.31 -3.87
N ILE A 174 0.41 -6.50 -4.92
CA ILE A 174 -0.64 -5.64 -5.45
C ILE A 174 -0.84 -6.05 -6.91
N GLN A 175 -2.10 -6.27 -7.28
CA GLN A 175 -2.47 -6.74 -8.61
C GLN A 175 -3.60 -5.90 -9.18
N HIS A 176 -3.51 -5.61 -10.45
CA HIS A 176 -4.53 -4.93 -11.24
C HIS A 176 -4.39 -5.39 -12.69
N GLU A 177 -5.44 -5.99 -13.25
CA GLU A 177 -5.40 -6.54 -14.62
C GLU A 177 -4.11 -7.35 -14.86
N ASP A 178 -3.30 -6.90 -15.80
CA ASP A 178 -2.06 -7.55 -16.23
C ASP A 178 -0.83 -7.12 -15.39
N MET A 179 -1.03 -6.19 -14.45
CA MET A 179 0.06 -5.68 -13.63
C MET A 179 0.13 -6.36 -12.26
N LYS A 180 1.33 -6.77 -11.90
CA LYS A 180 1.65 -7.33 -10.59
C LYS A 180 2.85 -6.66 -9.97
N LEU A 181 2.62 -5.97 -8.87
CA LEU A 181 3.65 -5.35 -8.05
C LEU A 181 3.90 -6.18 -6.79
N ARG A 182 5.17 -6.42 -6.47
CA ARG A 182 5.58 -7.03 -5.19
C ARG A 182 6.51 -6.07 -4.49
N LEU A 183 6.19 -5.77 -3.24
CA LEU A 183 7.01 -4.94 -2.37
C LEU A 183 7.47 -5.78 -1.16
N ILE A 184 8.77 -5.75 -0.89
CA ILE A 184 9.37 -6.28 0.33
C ILE A 184 10.01 -5.11 1.06
N VAL A 185 9.36 -4.65 2.12
CA VAL A 185 9.89 -3.58 2.96
C VAL A 185 11.03 -4.14 3.81
N THR A 186 12.17 -3.47 3.78
CA THR A 186 13.34 -3.82 4.56
C THR A 186 13.44 -3.00 5.84
N GLN A 187 13.01 -1.75 5.78
CA GLN A 187 13.04 -0.83 6.92
C GLN A 187 11.90 0.18 6.86
N TRP A 188 11.38 0.52 8.04
CA TRP A 188 10.56 1.69 8.30
C TRP A 188 11.29 2.60 9.27
N THR A 189 11.22 3.90 9.04
CA THR A 189 11.62 4.94 10.00
C THR A 189 10.42 5.86 10.20
N VAL A 190 9.97 6.04 11.42
CA VAL A 190 8.84 6.92 11.77
C VAL A 190 9.32 8.01 12.70
N SER A 191 8.80 9.25 12.54
CA SER A 191 9.22 10.43 13.32
C SER A 191 8.00 11.22 13.78
#